data_1d06fefa51f499d436259acdd94be026
#
_entry.id   1d06fefa51f499d436259acdd94be026
#
_cell.length_a   1.000
_cell.length_b   1.000
_cell.length_c   1.000
_cell.angle_alpha   90.00
_cell.angle_beta   90.00
_cell.angle_gamma   90.00
#
_symmetry.space_group_name_H-M   'P 1'
#
loop_
_entity.id
_entity.type
_entity.pdbx_description
1 polymer ?
#
loop_
_entity_poly.entity_id
_entity_poly.type
_entity_poly.pdbx_seq_one_letter_code
_entity_poly.pdbx_strand_id
1 'polypeptide(L)'
;FITVMITLTGSVIYIGSSGADALSAFFQVMSASTTAGFNTVDVSKLPDAALLVLIFAMIIGASPSGTGGGIKTTSVTAILGIITSVVRGHPEKITFLKRVIPANRVMTAAAAATSYMLILFISTLLMCIVDNHSFMELFFETTSALGTVGLSLGITPELSDIGKIILSITMFLGRIGTLTLGIAFFRVKDNNIVRPQTDLAV
;
A
#
# COMPACT_ATOMS: atom_id res chain seq x y z
N PHE A 1 4.54 -8.84 -14.18
CA PHE A 1 5.91 -9.13 -13.76
C PHE A 1 6.16 -8.74 -12.30
N ILE A 2 5.95 -7.46 -11.91
CA ILE A 2 6.20 -7.00 -10.53
C ILE A 2 5.38 -7.79 -9.51
N THR A 3 4.10 -7.99 -9.74
CA THR A 3 3.24 -8.77 -8.84
C THR A 3 3.79 -10.19 -8.65
N VAL A 4 4.20 -10.86 -9.74
CA VAL A 4 4.79 -12.21 -9.66
C VAL A 4 6.10 -12.20 -8.87
N MET A 5 6.95 -11.20 -9.08
CA MET A 5 8.20 -11.07 -8.31
C MET A 5 7.93 -10.85 -6.82
N ILE A 6 6.97 -10.00 -6.48
CA ILE A 6 6.59 -9.74 -5.09
C ILE A 6 6.05 -11.02 -4.44
N THR A 7 5.15 -11.74 -5.13
CA THR A 7 4.59 -12.98 -4.58
C THR A 7 5.64 -14.06 -4.39
N LEU A 8 6.52 -14.27 -5.35
CA LEU A 8 7.59 -15.27 -5.24
C LEU A 8 8.59 -14.92 -4.12
N THR A 9 9.09 -13.67 -4.11
CA THR A 9 10.05 -13.22 -3.09
C THR A 9 9.42 -13.23 -1.69
N GLY A 10 8.19 -12.72 -1.58
CA GLY A 10 7.44 -12.72 -0.33
C GLY A 10 7.17 -14.12 0.18
N SER A 11 6.85 -15.08 -0.70
CA SER A 11 6.63 -16.49 -0.31
C SER A 11 7.89 -17.12 0.28
N VAL A 12 9.05 -16.86 -0.32
CA VAL A 12 10.33 -17.37 0.19
C VAL A 12 10.63 -16.83 1.60
N ILE A 13 10.45 -15.53 1.80
CA ILE A 13 10.65 -14.88 3.10
C ILE A 13 9.63 -15.41 4.13
N TYR A 14 8.37 -15.55 3.71
CA TYR A 14 7.29 -16.07 4.55
C TYR A 14 7.59 -17.52 5.03
N ILE A 15 8.07 -18.40 4.14
CA ILE A 15 8.51 -19.75 4.51
C ILE A 15 9.60 -19.70 5.55
N GLY A 16 10.63 -18.88 5.32
CA GLY A 16 11.74 -18.73 6.25
C GLY A 16 11.36 -18.21 7.63
N SER A 17 10.29 -17.41 7.73
CA SER A 17 9.83 -16.83 8.99
C SER A 17 8.78 -17.65 9.73
N SER A 18 7.88 -18.32 9.01
CA SER A 18 6.74 -19.04 9.59
C SER A 18 6.90 -20.56 9.61
N GLY A 19 7.85 -21.11 8.85
CA GLY A 19 7.99 -22.55 8.67
C GLY A 19 6.83 -23.20 7.89
N ALA A 20 6.00 -22.41 7.20
CA ALA A 20 4.87 -22.89 6.41
C ALA A 20 5.35 -23.68 5.17
N ASP A 21 4.51 -24.57 4.68
CA ASP A 21 4.75 -25.24 3.41
C ASP A 21 4.67 -24.24 2.22
N ALA A 22 5.35 -24.59 1.12
CA ALA A 22 5.52 -23.68 -0.01
C ALA A 22 4.20 -23.27 -0.66
N LEU A 23 3.21 -24.15 -0.71
CA LEU A 23 1.90 -23.87 -1.32
C LEU A 23 1.09 -22.91 -0.45
N SER A 24 1.04 -23.12 0.85
CA SER A 24 0.35 -22.23 1.80
C SER A 24 1.01 -20.85 1.82
N ALA A 25 2.34 -20.78 1.83
CA ALA A 25 3.08 -19.53 1.77
C ALA A 25 2.78 -18.74 0.48
N PHE A 26 2.81 -19.41 -0.66
CA PHE A 26 2.47 -18.80 -1.95
C PHE A 26 1.03 -18.29 -1.95
N PHE A 27 0.08 -19.11 -1.47
CA PHE A 27 -1.33 -18.73 -1.40
C PHE A 27 -1.54 -17.49 -0.51
N GLN A 28 -0.94 -17.45 0.69
CA GLN A 28 -1.10 -16.33 1.62
C GLN A 28 -0.57 -15.02 1.03
N VAL A 29 0.65 -15.04 0.48
CA VAL A 29 1.25 -13.83 -0.11
C VAL A 29 0.52 -13.42 -1.39
N MET A 30 0.05 -14.40 -2.20
CA MET A 30 -0.76 -14.12 -3.39
C MET A 30 -2.10 -13.49 -3.00
N SER A 31 -2.79 -14.04 -2.00
CA SER A 31 -4.05 -13.51 -1.48
C SER A 31 -3.91 -12.08 -0.95
N ALA A 32 -2.81 -11.79 -0.23
CA ALA A 32 -2.50 -10.45 0.26
C ALA A 32 -2.21 -9.47 -0.88
N SER A 33 -1.35 -9.84 -1.85
CA SER A 33 -0.92 -8.95 -2.93
C SER A 33 -2.00 -8.69 -3.99
N THR A 34 -2.91 -9.64 -4.19
CA THR A 34 -4.05 -9.48 -5.12
C THR A 34 -5.29 -8.87 -4.45
N THR A 35 -5.21 -8.60 -3.14
CA THR A 35 -6.32 -8.09 -2.34
C THR A 35 -7.54 -9.01 -2.34
N ALA A 36 -7.30 -10.34 -2.36
CA ALA A 36 -8.35 -11.35 -2.34
C ALA A 36 -8.89 -11.65 -0.93
N GLY A 37 -8.02 -11.58 0.09
CA GLY A 37 -8.41 -11.66 1.50
C GLY A 37 -8.71 -13.07 2.03
N PHE A 38 -8.45 -14.10 1.24
CA PHE A 38 -8.60 -15.48 1.72
C PHE A 38 -7.35 -15.95 2.47
N ASN A 39 -7.55 -16.75 3.50
CA ASN A 39 -6.48 -17.36 4.27
C ASN A 39 -6.68 -18.89 4.38
N THR A 40 -5.57 -19.61 4.38
CA THR A 40 -5.52 -21.06 4.61
C THR A 40 -4.95 -21.42 5.98
N VAL A 41 -4.36 -20.42 6.65
CA VAL A 41 -3.75 -20.54 7.97
C VAL A 41 -4.31 -19.46 8.89
N ASP A 42 -4.27 -19.72 10.18
CA ASP A 42 -4.65 -18.73 11.19
C ASP A 42 -3.59 -17.62 11.25
N VAL A 43 -3.93 -16.45 10.72
CA VAL A 43 -3.01 -15.32 10.57
C VAL A 43 -2.59 -14.77 11.94
N SER A 44 -3.43 -14.92 12.97
CA SER A 44 -3.13 -14.42 14.33
C SER A 44 -1.97 -15.15 15.01
N LYS A 45 -1.63 -16.36 14.55
CA LYS A 45 -0.54 -17.18 15.09
C LYS A 45 0.80 -17.00 14.37
N LEU A 46 0.84 -16.13 13.37
CA LEU A 46 2.06 -15.92 12.59
C LEU A 46 3.05 -15.04 13.36
N PRO A 47 4.35 -15.29 13.19
CA PRO A 47 5.38 -14.42 13.74
C PRO A 47 5.37 -13.05 13.05
N ASP A 48 5.81 -12.01 13.76
CA ASP A 48 5.82 -10.61 13.26
C ASP A 48 6.51 -10.46 11.91
N ALA A 49 7.57 -11.23 11.65
CA ALA A 49 8.26 -11.20 10.36
C ALA A 49 7.36 -11.67 9.20
N ALA A 50 6.52 -12.69 9.40
CA ALA A 50 5.56 -13.14 8.41
C ALA A 50 4.42 -12.11 8.23
N LEU A 51 3.96 -11.49 9.32
CA LEU A 51 2.97 -10.41 9.27
C LEU A 51 3.50 -9.21 8.48
N LEU A 52 4.76 -8.81 8.67
CA LEU A 52 5.38 -7.73 7.90
C LEU A 52 5.44 -8.05 6.40
N VAL A 53 5.72 -9.30 6.02
CA VAL A 53 5.67 -9.71 4.60
C VAL A 53 4.27 -9.54 4.03
N LEU A 54 3.23 -9.95 4.77
CA LEU A 54 1.83 -9.78 4.35
C LEU A 54 1.45 -8.31 4.28
N ILE A 55 1.81 -7.49 5.27
CA ILE A 55 1.59 -6.05 5.27
C ILE A 55 2.21 -5.41 4.02
N PHE A 56 3.46 -5.74 3.72
CA PHE A 56 4.13 -5.22 2.53
C PHE A 56 3.43 -5.64 1.23
N ALA A 57 2.99 -6.91 1.16
CA ALA A 57 2.23 -7.41 0.03
C ALA A 57 0.86 -6.72 -0.12
N MET A 58 0.17 -6.38 0.99
CA MET A 58 -1.09 -5.65 1.01
C MET A 58 -0.93 -4.19 0.57
N ILE A 59 0.16 -3.53 0.98
CA ILE A 59 0.48 -2.15 0.58
C ILE A 59 0.71 -2.08 -0.93
N ILE A 60 1.45 -3.04 -1.50
CA ILE A 60 1.66 -3.14 -2.95
C ILE A 60 0.49 -3.93 -3.53
N GLY A 61 -0.62 -3.23 -3.71
CA GLY A 61 -1.88 -3.81 -4.14
C GLY A 61 -1.92 -4.27 -5.60
N ALA A 62 -3.13 -4.52 -6.07
CA ALA A 62 -3.41 -5.15 -7.35
C ALA A 62 -2.94 -4.36 -8.59
N SER A 63 -2.96 -5.03 -9.75
CA SER A 63 -2.72 -4.43 -11.07
C SER A 63 -3.67 -3.26 -11.35
N PRO A 64 -3.27 -2.25 -12.16
CA PRO A 64 -4.08 -1.05 -12.46
C PRO A 64 -5.45 -1.33 -13.06
N SER A 65 -5.61 -2.45 -13.74
CA SER A 65 -6.89 -2.91 -14.32
C SER A 65 -7.78 -3.64 -13.32
N GLY A 66 -7.28 -3.93 -12.13
CA GLY A 66 -8.04 -4.62 -11.07
C GLY A 66 -8.79 -3.63 -10.16
N THR A 67 -9.86 -4.14 -9.53
CA THR A 67 -10.67 -3.39 -8.55
C THR A 67 -10.07 -3.36 -7.15
N GLY A 68 -8.94 -4.02 -6.91
CA GLY A 68 -8.25 -4.07 -5.62
C GLY A 68 -7.69 -2.71 -5.20
N GLY A 69 -7.60 -2.47 -3.89
CA GLY A 69 -6.98 -1.30 -3.29
C GLY A 69 -5.45 -1.33 -3.33
N GLY A 70 -4.82 -0.59 -2.43
CA GLY A 70 -3.37 -0.51 -2.33
C GLY A 70 -2.70 0.37 -3.39
N ILE A 71 -1.38 0.52 -3.27
CA ILE A 71 -0.56 1.22 -4.26
C ILE A 71 -0.47 0.35 -5.51
N LYS A 72 -0.94 0.87 -6.64
CA LYS A 72 -0.93 0.11 -7.90
C LYS A 72 0.50 -0.26 -8.31
N THR A 73 0.67 -1.46 -8.87
CA THR A 73 1.99 -1.94 -9.34
C THR A 73 2.65 -1.01 -10.35
N THR A 74 1.88 -0.25 -11.12
CA THR A 74 2.40 0.81 -12.01
C THR A 74 3.01 1.98 -11.24
N SER A 75 2.44 2.37 -10.11
CA SER A 75 3.00 3.41 -9.24
C SER A 75 4.32 2.94 -8.61
N VAL A 76 4.37 1.69 -8.16
CA VAL A 76 5.62 1.06 -7.68
C VAL A 76 6.69 1.06 -8.79
N THR A 77 6.31 0.70 -10.02
CA THR A 77 7.21 0.74 -11.18
C THR A 77 7.77 2.14 -11.43
N ALA A 78 6.94 3.17 -11.33
CA ALA A 78 7.35 4.55 -11.52
C ALA A 78 8.33 5.00 -10.42
N ILE A 79 8.05 4.67 -9.16
CA ILE A 79 8.93 4.98 -8.02
C ILE A 79 10.29 4.28 -8.16
N LEU A 80 10.30 2.99 -8.51
CA LEU A 80 11.55 2.26 -8.78
C LEU A 80 12.30 2.87 -9.98
N GLY A 81 11.57 3.37 -10.98
CA GLY A 81 12.13 4.11 -12.11
C GLY A 81 12.82 5.40 -11.66
N ILE A 82 12.22 6.17 -10.76
CA ILE A 82 12.85 7.36 -10.16
C ILE A 82 14.14 6.98 -9.46
N ILE A 83 14.07 6.03 -8.52
CA ILE A 83 15.23 5.63 -7.71
C ILE A 83 16.38 5.18 -8.62
N THR A 84 16.10 4.31 -9.60
CA THR A 84 17.14 3.79 -10.51
C THR A 84 17.71 4.87 -11.42
N SER A 85 16.92 5.85 -11.86
CA SER A 85 17.38 6.93 -12.72
C SER A 85 18.23 7.95 -11.95
N VAL A 86 17.85 8.29 -10.72
CA VAL A 86 18.62 9.17 -9.83
C VAL A 86 19.96 8.51 -9.47
N VAL A 87 19.96 7.24 -9.03
CA VAL A 87 21.19 6.50 -8.70
C VAL A 87 22.14 6.38 -9.89
N ARG A 88 21.62 6.32 -11.12
CA ARG A 88 22.42 6.28 -12.35
C ARG A 88 22.89 7.66 -12.83
N GLY A 89 22.56 8.76 -12.13
CA GLY A 89 22.96 10.11 -12.50
C GLY A 89 22.22 10.71 -13.70
N HIS A 90 21.06 10.14 -14.08
CA HIS A 90 20.23 10.63 -15.18
C HIS A 90 18.79 10.93 -14.73
N PRO A 91 18.59 11.90 -13.82
CA PRO A 91 17.27 12.20 -13.24
C PRO A 91 16.25 12.71 -14.27
N GLU A 92 16.72 13.28 -15.40
CA GLU A 92 15.85 13.80 -16.45
C GLU A 92 15.13 12.72 -17.28
N LYS A 93 15.69 11.51 -17.33
CA LYS A 93 15.14 10.38 -18.10
C LYS A 93 14.76 9.23 -17.17
N ILE A 94 13.55 9.29 -16.63
CA ILE A 94 13.05 8.22 -15.78
C ILE A 94 12.75 7.00 -16.65
N THR A 95 13.56 5.95 -16.49
CA THR A 95 13.48 4.74 -17.29
C THR A 95 13.26 3.51 -16.41
N PHE A 96 12.34 2.64 -16.82
CA PHE A 96 12.15 1.32 -16.23
C PHE A 96 12.10 0.26 -17.33
N LEU A 97 12.89 -0.80 -17.21
CA LEU A 97 13.00 -1.88 -18.20
C LEU A 97 13.19 -1.36 -19.63
N LYS A 98 14.11 -0.42 -19.82
CA LYS A 98 14.43 0.22 -21.12
C LYS A 98 13.29 1.06 -21.73
N ARG A 99 12.22 1.37 -20.98
CA ARG A 99 11.13 2.25 -21.41
C ARG A 99 11.16 3.55 -20.63
N VAL A 100 10.98 4.66 -21.33
CA VAL A 100 10.87 6.00 -20.70
C VAL A 100 9.46 6.17 -20.15
N ILE A 101 9.35 6.60 -18.88
CA ILE A 101 8.08 6.90 -18.23
C ILE A 101 7.84 8.41 -18.34
N PRO A 102 6.70 8.89 -18.88
CA PRO A 102 6.38 10.31 -18.96
C PRO A 102 6.34 10.95 -17.56
N ALA A 103 6.88 12.15 -17.40
CA ALA A 103 6.98 12.86 -16.13
C ALA A 103 5.62 13.01 -15.42
N ASN A 104 4.56 13.32 -16.15
CA ASN A 104 3.20 13.44 -15.59
C ASN A 104 2.73 12.14 -14.93
N ARG A 105 3.07 10.99 -15.50
CA ARG A 105 2.74 9.68 -14.92
C ARG A 105 3.53 9.42 -13.64
N VAL A 106 4.77 9.84 -13.62
CA VAL A 106 5.65 9.71 -12.45
C VAL A 106 5.13 10.58 -11.29
N MET A 107 4.77 11.84 -11.56
CA MET A 107 4.19 12.74 -10.57
C MET A 107 2.88 12.19 -9.99
N THR A 108 1.99 11.69 -10.85
CA THR A 108 0.72 11.08 -10.41
C THR A 108 0.98 9.85 -9.55
N ALA A 109 1.94 9.01 -9.92
CA ALA A 109 2.29 7.81 -9.17
C ALA A 109 2.89 8.15 -7.80
N ALA A 110 3.78 9.14 -7.74
CA ALA A 110 4.36 9.62 -6.48
C ALA A 110 3.29 10.23 -5.57
N ALA A 111 2.41 11.06 -6.10
CA ALA A 111 1.30 11.64 -5.35
C ALA A 111 0.34 10.57 -4.81
N ALA A 112 0.02 9.54 -5.60
CA ALA A 112 -0.82 8.44 -5.16
C ALA A 112 -0.16 7.62 -4.03
N ALA A 113 1.13 7.33 -4.14
CA ALA A 113 1.85 6.59 -3.11
C ALA A 113 2.00 7.39 -1.82
N THR A 114 2.35 8.67 -1.91
CA THR A 114 2.47 9.56 -0.73
C THR A 114 1.14 9.76 -0.03
N SER A 115 0.05 9.99 -0.76
CA SER A 115 -1.29 10.12 -0.17
C SER A 115 -1.74 8.82 0.50
N TYR A 116 -1.46 7.65 -0.10
CA TYR A 116 -1.75 6.36 0.51
C TYR A 116 -1.00 6.18 1.83
N MET A 117 0.32 6.44 1.85
CA MET A 117 1.13 6.32 3.06
C MET A 117 0.69 7.29 4.16
N LEU A 118 0.30 8.51 3.79
CA LEU A 118 -0.19 9.50 4.74
C LEU A 118 -1.50 9.04 5.39
N ILE A 119 -2.45 8.54 4.60
CA ILE A 119 -3.73 8.03 5.12
C ILE A 119 -3.50 6.80 5.99
N LEU A 120 -2.62 5.88 5.57
CA LEU A 120 -2.26 4.71 6.36
C LEU A 120 -1.69 5.11 7.72
N PHE A 121 -0.75 6.06 7.74
CA PHE A 121 -0.15 6.56 8.97
C PHE A 121 -1.19 7.22 9.89
N ILE A 122 -2.03 8.11 9.35
CA ILE A 122 -3.09 8.78 10.13
C ILE A 122 -4.09 7.77 10.68
N SER A 123 -4.57 6.83 9.87
CA SER A 123 -5.53 5.82 10.30
C SER A 123 -4.94 4.93 11.40
N THR A 124 -3.69 4.48 11.24
CA THR A 124 -3.01 3.69 12.29
C THR A 124 -2.81 4.49 13.57
N LEU A 125 -2.41 5.76 13.47
CA LEU A 125 -2.25 6.63 14.63
C LEU A 125 -3.57 6.81 15.39
N LEU A 126 -4.66 7.06 14.67
CA LEU A 126 -5.99 7.18 15.28
C LEU A 126 -6.42 5.89 15.97
N MET A 127 -6.17 4.73 15.36
CA MET A 127 -6.44 3.42 15.97
C MET A 127 -5.63 3.22 17.25
N CYS A 128 -4.35 3.55 17.26
CA CYS A 128 -3.49 3.45 18.45
C CYS A 128 -3.92 4.39 19.60
N ILE A 129 -4.62 5.49 19.30
CA ILE A 129 -5.15 6.40 20.35
C ILE A 129 -6.44 5.85 20.95
N VAL A 130 -7.26 5.17 20.15
CA VAL A 130 -8.62 4.78 20.53
C VAL A 130 -8.67 3.37 21.11
N ASP A 131 -7.90 2.44 20.57
CA ASP A 131 -7.93 1.03 20.95
C ASP A 131 -6.61 0.57 21.58
N ASN A 132 -6.70 -0.25 22.62
CA ASN A 132 -5.55 -0.71 23.39
C ASN A 132 -5.09 -2.12 22.97
N HIS A 133 -4.81 -2.27 21.68
CA HIS A 133 -4.20 -3.47 21.08
C HIS A 133 -2.73 -3.22 20.72
N SER A 134 -1.99 -4.29 20.36
CA SER A 134 -0.59 -4.13 19.95
C SER A 134 -0.48 -3.31 18.66
N PHE A 135 0.63 -2.56 18.52
CA PHE A 135 0.88 -1.78 17.30
C PHE A 135 0.81 -2.64 16.04
N MET A 136 1.37 -3.86 16.08
CA MET A 136 1.39 -4.77 14.93
C MET A 136 -0.03 -5.18 14.51
N GLU A 137 -0.90 -5.48 15.48
CA GLU A 137 -2.30 -5.83 15.22
C GLU A 137 -3.04 -4.66 14.58
N LEU A 138 -2.98 -3.47 15.17
CA LEU A 138 -3.64 -2.29 14.65
C LEU A 138 -3.11 -1.88 13.28
N PHE A 139 -1.80 -1.98 13.06
CA PHE A 139 -1.17 -1.68 11.77
C PHE A 139 -1.57 -2.68 10.69
N PHE A 140 -1.71 -3.96 11.04
CA PHE A 140 -2.18 -5.00 10.12
C PHE A 140 -3.63 -4.74 9.70
N GLU A 141 -4.54 -4.49 10.66
CA GLU A 141 -5.95 -4.21 10.38
C GLU A 141 -6.13 -2.95 9.53
N THR A 142 -5.43 -1.85 9.87
CA THR A 142 -5.52 -0.60 9.08
C THR A 142 -4.95 -0.77 7.67
N THR A 143 -3.87 -1.53 7.52
CA THR A 143 -3.30 -1.84 6.20
C THR A 143 -4.26 -2.69 5.37
N SER A 144 -4.86 -3.70 5.97
CA SER A 144 -5.85 -4.56 5.33
C SER A 144 -7.11 -3.77 4.93
N ALA A 145 -7.57 -2.86 5.79
CA ALA A 145 -8.70 -1.98 5.53
C ALA A 145 -8.42 -1.03 4.36
N LEU A 146 -7.30 -0.29 4.40
CA LEU A 146 -6.93 0.66 3.35
C LEU A 146 -6.59 -0.04 2.03
N GLY A 147 -5.94 -1.21 2.10
CA GLY A 147 -5.66 -2.06 0.95
C GLY A 147 -6.89 -2.76 0.37
N THR A 148 -8.04 -2.69 1.05
CA THR A 148 -9.28 -3.43 0.70
C THR A 148 -9.04 -4.93 0.54
N VAL A 149 -8.19 -5.51 1.40
CA VAL A 149 -7.76 -6.92 1.32
C VAL A 149 -8.73 -7.84 2.03
N GLY A 150 -9.05 -7.53 3.29
CA GLY A 150 -9.96 -8.34 4.11
C GLY A 150 -9.28 -9.40 4.99
N LEU A 151 -7.94 -9.46 5.02
CA LEU A 151 -7.23 -10.26 6.01
C LEU A 151 -7.33 -9.58 7.38
N SER A 152 -7.49 -10.36 8.44
CA SER A 152 -7.59 -9.88 9.84
C SER A 152 -6.83 -10.80 10.77
N LEU A 153 -6.29 -10.22 11.84
CA LEU A 153 -5.73 -10.95 12.98
C LEU A 153 -6.79 -11.38 13.99
N GLY A 154 -8.07 -11.10 13.71
CA GLY A 154 -9.20 -11.50 14.55
C GLY A 154 -9.59 -10.46 15.62
N ILE A 155 -8.88 -9.34 15.71
CA ILE A 155 -9.18 -8.30 16.72
C ILE A 155 -10.38 -7.42 16.35
N THR A 156 -10.85 -7.44 15.11
CA THR A 156 -11.94 -6.57 14.62
C THR A 156 -13.21 -6.61 15.48
N PRO A 157 -13.69 -7.77 16.00
CA PRO A 157 -14.85 -7.82 16.89
C PRO A 157 -14.62 -7.12 18.23
N GLU A 158 -13.38 -7.12 18.72
CA GLU A 158 -12.97 -6.60 20.04
C GLU A 158 -12.70 -5.09 20.03
N LEU A 159 -12.59 -4.48 18.83
CA LEU A 159 -12.37 -3.04 18.68
C LEU A 159 -13.55 -2.24 19.26
N SER A 160 -13.22 -1.05 19.76
CA SER A 160 -14.22 -0.07 20.19
C SER A 160 -15.13 0.36 19.02
N ASP A 161 -16.30 0.92 19.32
CA ASP A 161 -17.19 1.44 18.29
C ASP A 161 -16.54 2.56 17.47
N ILE A 162 -15.70 3.40 18.11
CA ILE A 162 -14.93 4.45 17.43
C ILE A 162 -13.87 3.82 16.51
N GLY A 163 -13.16 2.78 16.97
CA GLY A 163 -12.20 2.04 16.15
C GLY A 163 -12.87 1.42 14.92
N LYS A 164 -14.05 0.82 15.05
CA LYS A 164 -14.84 0.29 13.93
C LYS A 164 -15.23 1.38 12.92
N ILE A 165 -15.58 2.58 13.41
CA ILE A 165 -15.87 3.73 12.52
C ILE A 165 -14.62 4.16 11.77
N ILE A 166 -13.47 4.28 12.45
CA ILE A 166 -12.18 4.64 11.81
C ILE A 166 -11.83 3.62 10.71
N LEU A 167 -11.93 2.31 11.00
CA LEU A 167 -11.69 1.28 9.99
C LEU A 167 -12.67 1.36 8.82
N SER A 168 -13.96 1.60 9.08
CA SER A 168 -14.97 1.75 8.03
C SER A 168 -14.67 2.92 7.10
N ILE A 169 -14.26 4.06 7.65
CA ILE A 169 -13.81 5.22 6.86
C ILE A 169 -12.55 4.84 6.07
N THR A 170 -11.60 4.16 6.70
CA THR A 170 -10.36 3.72 6.05
C THR A 170 -10.63 2.77 4.87
N MET A 171 -11.54 1.81 5.02
CA MET A 171 -12.00 0.93 3.93
C MET A 171 -12.60 1.72 2.77
N PHE A 172 -13.44 2.71 3.07
CA PHE A 172 -14.06 3.58 2.07
C PHE A 172 -13.03 4.41 1.31
N LEU A 173 -12.05 4.99 2.02
CA LEU A 173 -10.95 5.75 1.43
C LEU A 173 -10.09 4.87 0.51
N GLY A 174 -9.79 3.63 0.93
CA GLY A 174 -9.07 2.66 0.12
C GLY A 174 -9.80 2.27 -1.15
N ARG A 175 -11.14 2.14 -1.07
CA ARG A 175 -11.97 1.73 -2.20
C ARG A 175 -12.11 2.80 -3.28
N ILE A 176 -12.30 4.07 -2.90
CA ILE A 176 -12.38 5.20 -3.84
C ILE A 176 -11.02 5.46 -4.50
N GLY A 177 -9.94 5.20 -3.76
CA GLY A 177 -8.59 5.54 -4.15
C GLY A 177 -8.17 6.91 -3.58
N THR A 178 -7.06 6.90 -2.87
CA THR A 178 -6.57 8.04 -2.09
C THR A 178 -6.35 9.31 -2.92
N LEU A 179 -5.84 9.15 -4.15
CA LEU A 179 -5.61 10.28 -5.05
C LEU A 179 -6.91 10.88 -5.62
N THR A 180 -7.90 10.03 -5.91
CA THR A 180 -9.21 10.48 -6.45
C THR A 180 -9.91 11.39 -5.46
N LEU A 181 -9.85 11.06 -4.17
CA LEU A 181 -10.39 11.90 -3.11
C LEU A 181 -9.64 13.24 -3.02
N GLY A 182 -8.31 13.21 -3.06
CA GLY A 182 -7.51 14.43 -3.07
C GLY A 182 -7.93 15.37 -4.20
N ILE A 183 -8.07 14.85 -5.41
CA ILE A 183 -8.51 15.65 -6.57
C ILE A 183 -9.95 16.17 -6.39
N ALA A 184 -10.85 15.36 -5.84
CA ALA A 184 -12.25 15.76 -5.63
C ALA A 184 -12.38 16.93 -4.64
N PHE A 185 -11.61 16.90 -3.54
CA PHE A 185 -11.66 17.94 -2.52
C PHE A 185 -10.84 19.20 -2.89
N PHE A 186 -9.71 19.03 -3.59
CA PHE A 186 -8.78 20.11 -3.88
C PHE A 186 -8.79 20.55 -5.35
N ARG A 187 -9.83 20.25 -6.13
CA ARG A 187 -9.98 20.73 -7.50
C ARG A 187 -10.12 22.25 -7.47
N VAL A 188 -9.00 22.94 -7.40
CA VAL A 188 -8.92 24.39 -7.54
C VAL A 188 -9.22 24.73 -9.00
N LYS A 189 -10.17 25.63 -9.22
CA LYS A 189 -10.45 26.26 -10.50
C LYS A 189 -9.16 26.95 -10.94
N ASP A 190 -8.60 26.50 -12.03
CA ASP A 190 -7.33 27.02 -12.56
C ASP A 190 -7.57 28.48 -12.99
N ASN A 191 -7.34 29.42 -12.09
CA ASN A 191 -7.18 30.81 -12.44
C ASN A 191 -5.72 30.95 -12.85
N ASN A 192 -5.44 31.38 -14.08
CA ASN A 192 -4.14 31.60 -14.70
C ASN A 192 -3.22 32.54 -13.89
N ILE A 193 -2.89 32.13 -12.67
CA ILE A 193 -1.94 32.85 -11.80
C ILE A 193 -0.56 32.27 -12.08
N VAL A 194 0.25 32.97 -12.82
CA VAL A 194 1.69 32.68 -12.98
C VAL A 194 2.33 32.84 -11.59
N ARG A 195 2.68 31.72 -10.94
CA ARG A 195 3.39 31.74 -9.67
C ARG A 195 4.90 31.72 -9.93
N PRO A 196 5.70 32.52 -9.22
CA PRO A 196 7.16 32.46 -9.33
C PRO A 196 7.67 31.08 -8.96
N GLN A 197 8.63 30.57 -9.73
CA GLN A 197 9.31 29.32 -9.41
C GLN A 197 10.28 29.55 -8.27
N THR A 198 10.21 28.75 -7.23
CA THR A 198 11.15 28.77 -6.11
C THR A 198 11.98 27.49 -6.16
N ASP A 199 13.30 27.64 -6.13
CA ASP A 199 14.22 26.52 -6.05
C ASP A 199 14.22 26.00 -4.60
N LEU A 200 13.90 24.71 -4.43
CA LEU A 200 13.96 24.04 -3.14
C LEU A 200 15.35 23.40 -3.03
N ALA A 201 16.15 23.87 -2.09
CA ALA A 201 17.39 23.18 -1.73
C ALA A 201 17.08 21.80 -1.14
N VAL A 202 17.47 20.75 -1.84
CA VAL A 202 17.32 19.35 -1.45
C VAL A 202 18.70 18.73 -1.28
#